data_cc5e694b4ff537c809b45facb8c027a6
#
_entry.id   cc5e694b4ff537c809b45facb8c027a6
#
_cell.length_a   1.000
_cell.length_b   1.000
_cell.length_c   1.000
_cell.angle_alpha   90.00
_cell.angle_beta   90.00
_cell.angle_gamma   90.00
#
_symmetry.space_group_name_H-M   'P 1'
#
loop_
_entity.id
_entity.type
_entity.pdbx_description
1 polymer ?
#
loop_
_entity_poly.entity_id
_entity_poly.type
_entity_poly.pdbx_seq_one_letter_code
_entity_poly.pdbx_strand_id
1 'polypeptide(L)'
;MLISENPTFGTQTKIVSPRIEIRWNPATNDGPVEFHLEQMTTKPHPEGWTQTVERFFLRVLTVQISDLIGRNYDITAPATTDIDPATGKAVEVPGETVTEPGVHLLLGIKAATRAAYDANVVTPDPDADPLAQQITIIWNPINDTGTVTFQVEDRGAALGVLAAPIADLIAPTYAIRYPGADATQALEGWKLQALIKAATDSAIAASLAQVERAVL
;
A
#
# COMPACT_ATOMS: atom_id res chain seq x y z
N MET A 1 -10.59 -7.39 3.28
CA MET A 1 -11.17 -8.76 3.28
C MET A 1 -12.61 -8.72 3.72
N LEU A 2 -13.56 -9.30 2.95
CA LEU A 2 -14.98 -9.42 3.30
C LEU A 2 -15.16 -10.53 4.34
N ILE A 3 -15.90 -10.27 5.42
CA ILE A 3 -16.21 -11.26 6.47
C ILE A 3 -17.62 -11.78 6.30
N SER A 4 -18.58 -10.89 6.09
CA SER A 4 -20.00 -11.25 5.97
C SER A 4 -20.75 -10.25 5.12
N GLU A 5 -21.83 -10.74 4.53
CA GLU A 5 -22.82 -9.95 3.80
C GLU A 5 -24.20 -10.26 4.36
N ASN A 6 -24.97 -9.22 4.64
CA ASN A 6 -26.38 -9.37 5.03
C ASN A 6 -27.27 -8.84 3.89
N PRO A 7 -27.82 -9.73 3.06
CA PRO A 7 -28.60 -9.32 1.90
C PRO A 7 -29.91 -8.62 2.27
N THR A 8 -30.45 -8.87 3.47
CA THR A 8 -31.70 -8.22 3.92
C THR A 8 -31.52 -6.73 4.13
N PHE A 9 -30.36 -6.30 4.60
CA PHE A 9 -30.06 -4.89 4.87
C PHE A 9 -29.07 -4.31 3.85
N GLY A 10 -28.56 -5.10 2.91
CA GLY A 10 -27.53 -4.72 1.96
C GLY A 10 -26.20 -4.34 2.62
N THR A 11 -25.95 -4.80 3.85
CA THR A 11 -24.74 -4.45 4.58
C THR A 11 -23.63 -5.44 4.32
N GLN A 12 -22.40 -4.93 4.21
CA GLN A 12 -21.20 -5.72 4.09
C GLN A 12 -20.26 -5.41 5.26
N THR A 13 -19.76 -6.45 5.92
CA THR A 13 -18.77 -6.33 6.98
C THR A 13 -17.44 -6.87 6.50
N LYS A 14 -16.40 -6.06 6.64
CA LYS A 14 -15.05 -6.40 6.23
C LYS A 14 -14.01 -5.97 7.26
N ILE A 15 -12.87 -6.67 7.29
CA ILE A 15 -11.68 -6.22 8.00
C ILE A 15 -10.83 -5.39 7.04
N VAL A 16 -10.40 -4.24 7.53
CA VAL A 16 -9.56 -3.28 6.82
C VAL A 16 -8.39 -2.87 7.70
N SER A 17 -7.35 -2.37 7.10
CA SER A 17 -6.26 -1.70 7.81
C SER A 17 -6.17 -0.25 7.35
N PRO A 18 -6.79 0.69 8.06
CA PRO A 18 -6.78 2.10 7.68
C PRO A 18 -5.45 2.79 7.97
N ARG A 19 -4.58 2.12 8.71
CA ARG A 19 -3.25 2.62 9.05
C ARG A 19 -2.24 1.50 8.99
N ILE A 20 -1.13 1.73 8.27
CA ILE A 20 0.02 0.86 8.20
C ILE A 20 1.23 1.67 8.62
N GLU A 21 2.01 1.16 9.57
CA GLU A 21 3.29 1.72 9.96
C GLU A 21 4.41 0.76 9.57
N ILE A 22 5.38 1.27 8.82
CA ILE A 22 6.57 0.53 8.44
C ILE A 22 7.76 1.22 9.11
N ARG A 23 8.46 0.48 9.97
CA ARG A 23 9.74 0.92 10.56
C ARG A 23 10.85 0.11 9.93
N TRP A 24 11.55 0.73 9.02
CA TRP A 24 12.60 0.07 8.27
C TRP A 24 13.98 0.36 8.85
N ASN A 25 14.76 -0.70 9.07
CA ASN A 25 16.17 -0.58 9.39
C ASN A 25 17.00 -0.71 8.09
N PRO A 26 17.64 0.37 7.61
CA PRO A 26 18.37 0.36 6.35
C PRO A 26 19.61 -0.54 6.38
N ALA A 27 20.22 -0.77 7.54
CA ALA A 27 21.41 -1.61 7.67
C ALA A 27 21.09 -3.11 7.50
N THR A 28 19.92 -3.54 7.95
CA THR A 28 19.48 -4.95 7.87
C THR A 28 18.43 -5.18 6.77
N ASN A 29 17.92 -4.13 6.14
CA ASN A 29 16.76 -4.16 5.25
C ASN A 29 15.56 -4.89 5.87
N ASP A 30 15.38 -4.75 7.18
CA ASP A 30 14.30 -5.38 7.93
C ASP A 30 13.68 -4.39 8.92
N GLY A 31 12.55 -4.77 9.49
CA GLY A 31 11.85 -3.98 10.49
C GLY A 31 10.39 -4.42 10.64
N PRO A 32 9.71 -3.96 11.69
CA PRO A 32 8.31 -4.26 11.89
C PRO A 32 7.41 -3.48 10.92
N VAL A 33 6.38 -4.15 10.44
CA VAL A 33 5.22 -3.56 9.77
C VAL A 33 4.01 -3.79 10.66
N GLU A 34 3.36 -2.72 11.06
CA GLU A 34 2.18 -2.74 11.92
C GLU A 34 0.93 -2.39 11.11
N PHE A 35 -0.04 -3.31 11.12
CA PHE A 35 -1.35 -3.11 10.51
C PHE A 35 -2.37 -2.87 11.63
N HIS A 36 -2.96 -1.68 11.65
CA HIS A 36 -4.05 -1.35 12.57
C HIS A 36 -5.35 -1.89 11.99
N LEU A 37 -5.85 -3.00 12.54
CA LEU A 37 -7.02 -3.68 11.99
C LEU A 37 -8.30 -3.12 12.59
N GLU A 38 -9.26 -2.86 11.71
CA GLU A 38 -10.62 -2.43 12.06
C GLU A 38 -11.66 -3.30 11.35
N GLN A 39 -12.73 -3.58 12.04
CA GLN A 39 -13.94 -4.10 11.44
C GLN A 39 -14.79 -2.92 10.96
N MET A 40 -15.19 -2.95 9.70
CA MET A 40 -15.99 -1.91 9.09
C MET A 40 -17.24 -2.51 8.46
N THR A 41 -18.40 -2.01 8.85
CA THR A 41 -19.69 -2.36 8.24
C THR A 41 -20.14 -1.20 7.35
N THR A 42 -20.44 -1.52 6.11
CA THR A 42 -20.88 -0.56 5.09
C THR A 42 -22.23 -0.96 4.51
N LYS A 43 -22.96 0.02 3.99
CA LYS A 43 -24.17 -0.20 3.19
C LYS A 43 -24.20 0.73 1.97
N PRO A 44 -24.83 0.33 0.86
CA PRO A 44 -25.10 1.21 -0.25
C PRO A 44 -26.01 2.36 0.18
N HIS A 45 -25.72 3.57 -0.29
CA HIS A 45 -26.59 4.72 -0.16
C HIS A 45 -27.46 4.85 -1.44
N PRO A 46 -28.72 5.32 -1.33
CA PRO A 46 -29.60 5.49 -2.51
C PRO A 46 -29.01 6.36 -3.63
N GLU A 47 -28.08 7.26 -3.30
CA GLU A 47 -27.39 8.14 -4.25
C GLU A 47 -26.15 7.49 -4.91
N GLY A 48 -25.92 6.18 -4.70
CA GLY A 48 -24.87 5.42 -5.37
C GLY A 48 -23.51 5.39 -4.67
N TRP A 49 -23.35 6.05 -3.53
CA TRP A 49 -22.12 5.94 -2.72
C TRP A 49 -22.27 4.91 -1.60
N THR A 50 -21.16 4.54 -0.97
CA THR A 50 -21.15 3.57 0.13
C THR A 50 -21.02 4.31 1.46
N GLN A 51 -21.99 4.06 2.36
CA GLN A 51 -22.00 4.61 3.70
C GLN A 51 -21.36 3.65 4.70
N THR A 52 -20.41 4.14 5.50
CA THR A 52 -19.94 3.41 6.69
C THR A 52 -20.99 3.54 7.79
N VAL A 53 -21.51 2.43 8.24
CA VAL A 53 -22.54 2.34 9.30
C VAL A 53 -21.87 2.21 10.66
N GLU A 54 -20.79 1.42 10.71
CA GLU A 54 -20.14 1.04 11.94
C GLU A 54 -18.66 0.76 11.71
N ARG A 55 -17.84 1.09 12.74
CA ARG A 55 -16.41 0.89 12.70
C ARG A 55 -15.87 0.59 14.08
N PHE A 56 -15.13 -0.51 14.23
CA PHE A 56 -14.53 -0.94 15.48
C PHE A 56 -13.06 -1.25 15.29
N PHE A 57 -12.24 -0.72 16.18
CA PHE A 57 -10.86 -1.16 16.30
C PHE A 57 -10.82 -2.60 16.81
N LEU A 58 -10.05 -3.45 16.15
CA LEU A 58 -9.86 -4.85 16.57
C LEU A 58 -8.54 -5.03 17.30
N ARG A 59 -7.42 -4.76 16.61
CA ARG A 59 -6.07 -4.93 17.14
C ARG A 59 -5.03 -4.35 16.19
N VAL A 60 -3.78 -4.31 16.67
CA VAL A 60 -2.61 -4.14 15.81
C VAL A 60 -2.04 -5.53 15.50
N LEU A 61 -1.80 -5.79 14.23
CA LEU A 61 -1.06 -6.96 13.76
C LEU A 61 0.34 -6.51 13.37
N THR A 62 1.36 -7.13 13.97
CA THR A 62 2.76 -6.85 13.65
C THR A 62 3.36 -8.02 12.90
N VAL A 63 3.99 -7.76 11.77
CA VAL A 63 4.79 -8.71 10.99
C VAL A 63 6.15 -8.10 10.68
N GLN A 64 7.14 -8.94 10.36
CA GLN A 64 8.43 -8.44 9.90
C GLN A 64 8.35 -8.11 8.40
N ILE A 65 9.04 -7.05 7.96
CA ILE A 65 9.06 -6.67 6.54
C ILE A 65 9.67 -7.80 5.69
N SER A 66 10.64 -8.55 6.23
CA SER A 66 11.22 -9.74 5.59
C SER A 66 10.17 -10.79 5.21
N ASP A 67 9.13 -10.95 6.03
CA ASP A 67 8.03 -11.88 5.75
C ASP A 67 7.15 -11.41 4.58
N LEU A 68 7.11 -10.11 4.34
CA LEU A 68 6.36 -9.50 3.25
C LEU A 68 7.17 -9.49 1.95
N ILE A 69 8.44 -9.09 2.02
CA ILE A 69 9.29 -8.99 0.82
C ILE A 69 9.71 -10.34 0.26
N GLY A 70 9.69 -11.40 1.07
CA GLY A 70 10.00 -12.78 0.67
C GLY A 70 8.88 -13.47 -0.12
N ARG A 71 7.74 -12.81 -0.33
CA ARG A 71 6.57 -13.37 -1.03
C ARG A 71 6.39 -12.73 -2.39
N ASN A 72 5.61 -13.40 -3.25
CA ASN A 72 5.06 -12.81 -4.45
C ASN A 72 3.59 -12.47 -4.21
N TYR A 73 3.10 -11.43 -4.87
CA TYR A 73 1.73 -10.96 -4.78
C TYR A 73 1.11 -10.84 -6.16
N ASP A 74 -0.10 -11.35 -6.31
CA ASP A 74 -0.90 -11.08 -7.49
C ASP A 74 -1.58 -9.72 -7.31
N ILE A 75 -1.26 -8.79 -8.19
CA ILE A 75 -1.80 -7.44 -8.19
C ILE A 75 -2.49 -7.15 -9.52
N THR A 76 -3.59 -6.41 -9.47
CA THR A 76 -4.37 -6.08 -10.65
C THR A 76 -4.18 -4.61 -11.00
N ALA A 77 -3.86 -4.34 -12.26
CA ALA A 77 -3.77 -2.98 -12.77
C ALA A 77 -5.11 -2.24 -12.62
N PRO A 78 -5.11 -0.92 -12.49
CA PRO A 78 -6.34 -0.14 -12.55
C PRO A 78 -7.09 -0.42 -13.86
N ALA A 79 -8.42 -0.50 -13.79
CA ALA A 79 -9.23 -0.59 -15.00
C ALA A 79 -9.04 0.66 -15.87
N THR A 80 -9.05 0.46 -17.17
CA THR A 80 -8.96 1.55 -18.16
C THR A 80 -10.29 1.70 -18.88
N THR A 81 -10.53 2.88 -19.46
CA THR A 81 -11.70 3.11 -20.30
C THR A 81 -11.26 3.09 -21.74
N ASP A 82 -11.87 2.21 -22.54
CA ASP A 82 -11.67 2.15 -23.99
C ASP A 82 -12.97 2.50 -24.72
N ILE A 83 -12.90 2.75 -26.00
CA ILE A 83 -14.08 3.00 -26.83
C ILE A 83 -14.36 1.74 -27.66
N ASP A 84 -15.51 1.13 -27.43
CA ASP A 84 -15.97 0.01 -28.25
C ASP A 84 -16.10 0.46 -29.72
N PRO A 85 -15.31 -0.09 -30.64
CA PRO A 85 -15.30 0.35 -32.02
C PRO A 85 -16.62 0.06 -32.77
N ALA A 86 -17.44 -0.86 -32.25
CA ALA A 86 -18.72 -1.21 -32.86
C ALA A 86 -19.84 -0.25 -32.44
N THR A 87 -19.82 0.25 -31.22
CA THR A 87 -20.90 1.08 -30.66
C THR A 87 -20.50 2.53 -30.39
N GLY A 88 -19.20 2.85 -30.43
CA GLY A 88 -18.66 4.17 -30.10
C GLY A 88 -18.85 4.56 -28.62
N LYS A 89 -19.21 3.61 -27.76
CA LYS A 89 -19.43 3.86 -26.34
C LYS A 89 -18.19 3.53 -25.52
N ALA A 90 -18.01 4.27 -24.43
CA ALA A 90 -16.99 3.98 -23.44
C ALA A 90 -17.30 2.64 -22.75
N VAL A 91 -16.32 1.74 -22.72
CA VAL A 91 -16.37 0.43 -22.07
C VAL A 91 -15.21 0.34 -21.09
N GLU A 92 -15.50 -0.09 -19.86
CA GLU A 92 -14.46 -0.35 -18.87
C GLU A 92 -13.75 -1.66 -19.23
N VAL A 93 -12.43 -1.57 -19.39
CA VAL A 93 -11.56 -2.73 -19.63
C VAL A 93 -10.89 -3.07 -18.30
N PRO A 94 -11.16 -4.27 -17.72
CA PRO A 94 -10.49 -4.70 -16.50
C PRO A 94 -8.97 -4.69 -16.67
N GLY A 95 -8.29 -4.27 -15.60
CA GLY A 95 -6.82 -4.31 -15.60
C GLY A 95 -6.29 -5.74 -15.60
N GLU A 96 -5.12 -5.92 -16.17
CA GLU A 96 -4.40 -7.20 -16.15
C GLU A 96 -3.90 -7.52 -14.73
N THR A 97 -3.99 -8.80 -14.33
CA THR A 97 -3.38 -9.29 -13.09
C THR A 97 -1.98 -9.79 -13.38
N VAL A 98 -1.00 -9.26 -12.65
CA VAL A 98 0.41 -9.64 -12.74
C VAL A 98 0.92 -10.10 -11.38
N THR A 99 1.88 -11.02 -11.40
CA THR A 99 2.57 -11.45 -10.17
C THR A 99 3.81 -10.60 -9.97
N GLU A 100 3.85 -9.83 -8.88
CA GLU A 100 4.97 -8.97 -8.52
C GLU A 100 5.72 -9.47 -7.29
N PRO A 101 7.07 -9.46 -7.30
CA PRO A 101 7.86 -9.80 -6.13
C PRO A 101 7.64 -8.79 -4.98
N GLY A 102 7.49 -9.28 -3.77
CA GLY A 102 7.32 -8.41 -2.58
C GLY A 102 8.51 -7.51 -2.31
N VAL A 103 9.71 -7.87 -2.78
CA VAL A 103 10.89 -7.01 -2.69
C VAL A 103 10.68 -5.65 -3.40
N HIS A 104 9.81 -5.58 -4.41
CA HIS A 104 9.46 -4.32 -5.08
C HIS A 104 8.79 -3.32 -4.12
N LEU A 105 8.11 -3.80 -3.06
CA LEU A 105 7.61 -2.94 -2.00
C LEU A 105 8.75 -2.15 -1.34
N LEU A 106 9.83 -2.83 -0.95
CA LEU A 106 11.00 -2.20 -0.32
C LEU A 106 11.73 -1.24 -1.27
N LEU A 107 12.00 -1.70 -2.49
CA LEU A 107 12.70 -0.90 -3.50
C LEU A 107 11.87 0.31 -3.94
N GLY A 108 10.56 0.16 -4.07
CA GLY A 108 9.63 1.25 -4.37
C GLY A 108 9.55 2.28 -3.26
N ILE A 109 9.50 1.85 -2.00
CA ILE A 109 9.53 2.74 -0.83
C ILE A 109 10.86 3.54 -0.80
N LYS A 110 11.99 2.90 -1.06
CA LYS A 110 13.30 3.57 -1.13
C LYS A 110 13.32 4.62 -2.24
N ALA A 111 12.85 4.27 -3.44
CA ALA A 111 12.79 5.19 -4.58
C ALA A 111 11.83 6.36 -4.33
N ALA A 112 10.66 6.10 -3.72
CA ALA A 112 9.71 7.14 -3.34
C ALA A 112 10.29 8.10 -2.29
N THR A 113 11.04 7.57 -1.32
CA THR A 113 11.75 8.39 -0.32
C THR A 113 12.77 9.30 -0.98
N ARG A 114 13.55 8.79 -1.94
CA ARG A 114 14.50 9.60 -2.71
C ARG A 114 13.80 10.69 -3.50
N ALA A 115 12.73 10.37 -4.20
CA ALA A 115 11.95 11.34 -4.96
C ALA A 115 11.37 12.44 -4.06
N ALA A 116 10.85 12.08 -2.87
CA ALA A 116 10.35 13.04 -1.90
C ALA A 116 11.47 13.93 -1.34
N TYR A 117 12.65 13.38 -1.10
CA TYR A 117 13.84 14.16 -0.70
C TYR A 117 14.21 15.18 -1.78
N ASP A 118 14.38 14.74 -3.02
CA ASP A 118 14.78 15.60 -4.14
C ASP A 118 13.79 16.74 -4.39
N ALA A 119 12.50 16.50 -4.17
CA ALA A 119 11.45 17.51 -4.32
C ALA A 119 11.43 18.57 -3.20
N ASN A 120 11.96 18.26 -2.02
CA ASN A 120 11.88 19.14 -0.84
C ASN A 120 13.20 19.80 -0.44
N VAL A 121 14.31 19.44 -1.07
CA VAL A 121 15.64 20.02 -0.80
C VAL A 121 16.04 20.96 -1.94
N VAL A 122 16.40 22.20 -1.60
CA VAL A 122 16.71 23.26 -2.58
C VAL A 122 17.91 22.90 -3.48
N THR A 123 18.88 22.17 -2.93
CA THR A 123 20.06 21.66 -3.65
C THR A 123 20.27 20.21 -3.23
N PRO A 124 19.60 19.26 -3.91
CA PRO A 124 19.77 17.85 -3.59
C PRO A 124 21.21 17.41 -3.80
N ASP A 125 21.80 16.76 -2.79
CA ASP A 125 23.08 16.10 -2.92
C ASP A 125 22.88 14.82 -3.78
N PRO A 126 23.51 14.70 -4.96
CA PRO A 126 23.37 13.52 -5.80
C PRO A 126 23.91 12.24 -5.14
N ASP A 127 24.85 12.40 -4.19
CA ASP A 127 25.44 11.31 -3.44
C ASP A 127 24.68 11.00 -2.14
N ALA A 128 23.64 11.77 -1.80
CA ALA A 128 22.77 11.45 -0.68
C ALA A 128 22.03 10.13 -0.91
N ASP A 129 21.95 9.32 0.13
CA ASP A 129 21.11 8.12 0.16
C ASP A 129 20.06 8.29 1.29
N PRO A 130 19.08 9.18 1.08
CA PRO A 130 18.08 9.46 2.11
C PRO A 130 17.28 8.20 2.40
N LEU A 131 17.17 7.90 3.68
CA LEU A 131 16.51 6.70 4.18
C LEU A 131 15.25 7.11 4.95
N ALA A 132 14.14 6.44 4.66
CA ALA A 132 12.98 6.54 5.51
C ALA A 132 13.19 5.66 6.75
N GLN A 133 13.31 6.30 7.92
CA GLN A 133 13.39 5.60 9.22
C GLN A 133 12.03 5.06 9.62
N GLN A 134 10.99 5.78 9.28
CA GLN A 134 9.61 5.38 9.51
C GLN A 134 8.73 5.85 8.37
N ILE A 135 7.87 4.97 7.90
CA ILE A 135 6.82 5.30 6.94
C ILE A 135 5.48 4.98 7.59
N THR A 136 4.60 5.96 7.63
CA THR A 136 3.22 5.78 8.08
C THR A 136 2.30 5.98 6.89
N ILE A 137 1.51 4.97 6.57
CA ILE A 137 0.51 5.03 5.52
C ILE A 137 -0.87 5.01 6.19
N ILE A 138 -1.62 6.08 6.02
CA ILE A 138 -3.03 6.15 6.39
C ILE A 138 -3.83 6.02 5.11
N TRP A 139 -4.60 4.96 5.00
CA TRP A 139 -5.32 4.62 3.79
C TRP A 139 -6.81 4.44 4.05
N ASN A 140 -7.63 5.06 3.20
CA ASN A 140 -9.06 4.83 3.16
C ASN A 140 -9.36 3.76 2.08
N PRO A 141 -9.72 2.52 2.48
CA PRO A 141 -9.92 1.42 1.54
C PRO A 141 -11.21 1.54 0.72
N ILE A 142 -12.08 2.51 1.01
CA ILE A 142 -13.34 2.71 0.29
C ILE A 142 -13.10 3.47 -1.02
N ASN A 143 -12.25 4.49 -0.98
CA ASN A 143 -12.00 5.38 -2.12
C ASN A 143 -10.52 5.43 -2.54
N ASP A 144 -9.69 4.52 -2.02
CA ASP A 144 -8.26 4.40 -2.29
C ASP A 144 -7.49 5.73 -2.09
N THR A 145 -7.97 6.58 -1.16
CA THR A 145 -7.29 7.81 -0.78
C THR A 145 -6.52 7.64 0.53
N GLY A 146 -5.48 8.43 0.70
CA GLY A 146 -4.72 8.40 1.94
C GLY A 146 -3.52 9.32 1.90
N THR A 147 -2.76 9.29 3.00
CA THR A 147 -1.54 10.07 3.17
C THR A 147 -0.40 9.14 3.53
N VAL A 148 0.75 9.37 2.91
CA VAL A 148 2.01 8.74 3.28
C VAL A 148 2.88 9.78 3.95
N THR A 149 3.42 9.42 5.11
CA THR A 149 4.36 10.26 5.86
C THR A 149 5.70 9.53 5.91
N PHE A 150 6.75 10.22 5.48
CA PHE A 150 8.12 9.74 5.52
C PHE A 150 8.87 10.53 6.59
N GLN A 151 9.42 9.85 7.59
CA GLN A 151 10.46 10.44 8.44
C GLN A 151 11.80 10.14 7.80
N VAL A 152 12.46 11.17 7.28
CA VAL A 152 13.67 11.03 6.47
C VAL A 152 14.91 11.42 7.25
N GLU A 153 15.93 10.62 7.11
CA GLU A 153 17.28 10.85 7.64
C GLU A 153 18.30 10.71 6.51
N ASP A 154 19.32 11.56 6.52
CA ASP A 154 20.47 11.40 5.66
C ASP A 154 21.72 11.42 6.53
N ARG A 155 22.56 10.38 6.44
CA ARG A 155 23.85 10.25 7.16
C ARG A 155 23.75 10.52 8.67
N GLY A 156 22.64 10.07 9.30
CA GLY A 156 22.39 10.25 10.72
C GLY A 156 21.83 11.63 11.11
N ALA A 157 21.59 12.52 10.16
CA ALA A 157 20.96 13.80 10.39
C ALA A 157 19.46 13.73 10.01
N ALA A 158 18.57 14.04 10.96
CA ALA A 158 17.15 14.10 10.67
C ALA A 158 16.84 15.26 9.71
N LEU A 159 16.26 14.94 8.55
CA LEU A 159 15.85 15.93 7.55
C LEU A 159 14.43 16.43 7.77
N GLY A 160 13.68 15.76 8.64
CA GLY A 160 12.30 16.12 8.98
C GLY A 160 11.27 15.09 8.52
N VAL A 161 10.01 15.52 8.55
CA VAL A 161 8.87 14.70 8.15
C VAL A 161 8.33 15.24 6.84
N LEU A 162 8.30 14.40 5.82
CA LEU A 162 7.69 14.66 4.53
C LEU A 162 6.34 13.96 4.48
N ALA A 163 5.32 14.62 4.01
CA ALA A 163 4.00 14.04 3.83
C ALA A 163 3.54 14.26 2.38
N ALA A 164 2.97 13.21 1.79
CA ALA A 164 2.40 13.25 0.46
C ALA A 164 1.07 12.50 0.41
N PRO A 165 0.10 12.95 -0.40
CA PRO A 165 -1.05 12.13 -0.71
C PRO A 165 -0.63 10.81 -1.38
N ILE A 166 -1.38 9.75 -1.16
CA ILE A 166 -1.14 8.48 -1.86
C ILE A 166 -1.18 8.68 -3.38
N ALA A 167 -2.02 9.58 -3.87
CA ALA A 167 -2.10 9.92 -5.30
C ALA A 167 -0.75 10.32 -5.89
N ASP A 168 0.07 11.05 -5.14
CA ASP A 168 1.40 11.48 -5.59
C ASP A 168 2.41 10.32 -5.64
N LEU A 169 2.16 9.24 -4.89
CA LEU A 169 2.99 8.02 -4.93
C LEU A 169 2.62 7.10 -6.09
N ILE A 170 1.39 7.12 -6.53
CA ILE A 170 0.93 6.24 -7.62
C ILE A 170 1.13 6.86 -9.00
N ALA A 171 1.30 8.17 -9.09
CA ALA A 171 1.49 8.87 -10.35
C ALA A 171 2.88 8.65 -11.01
N PRO A 172 4.01 8.66 -10.25
CA PRO A 172 5.33 8.51 -10.86
C PRO A 172 5.65 7.07 -11.23
N THR A 173 6.59 6.92 -12.16
CA THR A 173 7.33 5.67 -12.36
C THR A 173 8.69 5.79 -11.66
N TYR A 174 9.00 4.83 -10.82
CA TYR A 174 10.23 4.78 -10.04
C TYR A 174 11.30 3.94 -10.75
N ALA A 175 12.53 4.44 -10.76
CA ALA A 175 13.68 3.64 -11.13
C ALA A 175 14.14 2.85 -9.88
N ILE A 176 13.88 1.56 -9.85
CA ILE A 176 14.32 0.66 -8.77
C ILE A 176 15.56 -0.11 -9.19
N ARG A 177 16.41 -0.42 -8.23
CA ARG A 177 17.66 -1.15 -8.46
C ARG A 177 17.82 -2.26 -7.43
N TYR A 178 18.02 -3.47 -7.89
CA TYR A 178 18.35 -4.58 -7.01
C TYR A 178 19.78 -4.44 -6.46
N PRO A 179 20.03 -4.88 -5.22
CA PRO A 179 21.36 -4.92 -4.68
C PRO A 179 22.32 -5.73 -5.59
N GLY A 180 23.44 -5.12 -5.99
CA GLY A 180 24.43 -5.75 -6.87
C GLY A 180 24.07 -5.78 -8.35
N ALA A 181 22.92 -5.23 -8.77
CA ALA A 181 22.60 -5.10 -10.19
C ALA A 181 23.13 -3.77 -10.77
N ASP A 182 23.61 -3.81 -12.02
CA ASP A 182 24.07 -2.61 -12.72
C ASP A 182 22.92 -1.84 -13.38
N ALA A 183 21.84 -2.54 -13.72
CA ALA A 183 20.69 -1.97 -14.40
C ALA A 183 19.58 -1.57 -13.42
N THR A 184 18.86 -0.49 -13.74
CA THR A 184 17.61 -0.10 -13.10
C THR A 184 16.43 -0.71 -13.83
N GLN A 185 15.36 -0.99 -13.08
CA GLN A 185 14.07 -1.44 -13.61
C GLN A 185 13.02 -0.36 -13.28
N ALA A 186 12.08 -0.14 -14.19
CA ALA A 186 10.95 0.74 -13.95
C ALA A 186 9.90 0.03 -13.08
N LEU A 187 9.46 0.70 -12.01
CA LEU A 187 8.33 0.30 -11.19
C LEU A 187 7.27 1.40 -11.26
N GLU A 188 6.15 1.11 -11.87
CA GLU A 188 5.01 2.01 -11.92
C GLU A 188 4.44 2.22 -10.52
N GLY A 189 4.16 3.46 -10.13
CA GLY A 189 3.75 3.81 -8.77
C GLY A 189 2.46 3.14 -8.32
N TRP A 190 1.51 2.88 -9.22
CA TRP A 190 0.31 2.12 -8.91
C TRP A 190 0.62 0.69 -8.41
N LYS A 191 1.71 0.08 -8.89
CA LYS A 191 2.16 -1.23 -8.40
C LYS A 191 2.59 -1.19 -6.95
N LEU A 192 3.23 -0.08 -6.53
CA LEU A 192 3.60 0.12 -5.12
C LEU A 192 2.36 0.14 -4.22
N GLN A 193 1.31 0.88 -4.61
CA GLN A 193 0.04 0.90 -3.87
C GLN A 193 -0.61 -0.48 -3.84
N ALA A 194 -0.69 -1.15 -5.00
CA ALA A 194 -1.28 -2.48 -5.12
C ALA A 194 -0.53 -3.53 -4.29
N LEU A 195 0.81 -3.44 -4.22
CA LEU A 195 1.65 -4.30 -3.36
C LEU A 195 1.36 -4.06 -1.87
N ILE A 196 1.26 -2.81 -1.43
CA ILE A 196 0.89 -2.47 -0.04
C ILE A 196 -0.48 -3.08 0.30
N LYS A 197 -1.44 -2.95 -0.62
CA LYS A 197 -2.78 -3.53 -0.47
C LYS A 197 -2.74 -5.05 -0.36
N ALA A 198 -2.09 -5.71 -1.30
CA ALA A 198 -1.97 -7.17 -1.32
C ALA A 198 -1.22 -7.71 -0.10
N ALA A 199 -0.15 -7.04 0.34
CA ALA A 199 0.57 -7.39 1.56
C ALA A 199 -0.33 -7.24 2.81
N THR A 200 -1.12 -6.18 2.88
CA THR A 200 -2.10 -5.96 3.96
C THR A 200 -3.15 -7.09 3.99
N ASP A 201 -3.75 -7.39 2.84
CA ASP A 201 -4.77 -8.44 2.74
C ASP A 201 -4.20 -9.83 3.09
N SER A 202 -2.97 -10.12 2.67
CA SER A 202 -2.26 -11.34 3.01
C SER A 202 -1.99 -11.46 4.52
N ALA A 203 -1.56 -10.36 5.16
CA ALA A 203 -1.31 -10.32 6.59
C ALA A 203 -2.61 -10.51 7.40
N ILE A 204 -3.70 -9.87 6.98
CA ILE A 204 -5.03 -10.05 7.58
C ILE A 204 -5.48 -11.50 7.47
N ALA A 205 -5.39 -12.09 6.28
CA ALA A 205 -5.81 -13.48 6.05
C ALA A 205 -5.02 -14.48 6.92
N ALA A 206 -3.69 -14.31 7.00
CA ALA A 206 -2.84 -15.14 7.87
C ALA A 206 -3.21 -15.03 9.34
N SER A 207 -3.54 -13.81 9.80
CA SER A 207 -3.94 -13.54 11.18
C SER A 207 -5.28 -14.20 11.54
N LEU A 208 -6.25 -14.19 10.63
CA LEU A 208 -7.56 -14.82 10.86
C LEU A 208 -7.45 -16.34 10.90
N ALA A 209 -6.66 -16.94 9.99
CA ALA A 209 -6.42 -18.38 10.00
C ALA A 209 -5.74 -18.87 11.30
N GLN A 210 -4.96 -18.03 11.99
CA GLN A 210 -4.40 -18.36 13.30
C GLN A 210 -5.46 -18.35 14.40
N VAL A 211 -6.42 -17.43 14.36
CA VAL A 211 -7.50 -17.34 15.33
C VAL A 211 -8.43 -18.56 15.21
N GLU A 212 -8.78 -18.97 14.00
CA GLU A 212 -9.62 -20.15 13.78
C GLU A 212 -8.97 -21.44 14.30
N ARG A 213 -7.63 -21.59 14.15
CA ARG A 213 -6.90 -22.75 14.67
C ARG A 213 -6.76 -22.76 16.20
N ALA A 214 -6.83 -21.59 16.85
CA ALA A 214 -6.71 -21.49 18.30
C ALA A 214 -8.05 -21.76 19.03
N VAL A 215 -9.16 -21.80 18.30
CA VAL A 215 -10.51 -22.02 18.81
C VAL A 215 -10.97 -23.49 18.62
N LEU A 216 -10.22 -24.27 17.84
CA LEU A 216 -10.41 -25.72 17.66
C LEU A 216 -9.50 -26.52 18.58
#